data_655958ce264eec456fb4f7fc330d0bfd
#
_entry.id   655958ce264eec456fb4f7fc330d0bfd
#
_cell.length_a   1.000
_cell.length_b   1.000
_cell.length_c   1.000
_cell.angle_alpha   90.00
_cell.angle_beta   90.00
_cell.angle_gamma   90.00
#
_symmetry.space_group_name_H-M   'P 1'
#
loop_
_entity.id
_entity.type
_entity.pdbx_description
1 polymer ?
#
loop_
_entity_poly.entity_id
_entity_poly.type
_entity_poly.pdbx_seq_one_letter_code
_entity_poly.pdbx_strand_id
1 'polypeptide(L)'
;VNNHFQLSNIRINVLPKEIFALIGKSGSGKSTVAKLAVGLSQDDFCSIKINGIELNDHNERLIPEFFKAGYLPQNLHLKPFHTVLDFLNIIFQKSISPQKEINRYVKIFHLQKILNTQVTHLSGGEKQKLGILNAISEPIEYLVLDEPFSQLDTEQKLEFALIIKEIIELKNIPCLLISHDLSDVLKLSHSIGIINQGKIILNGDIQKLIKSQNEIVINLRNALFHWHDSNHIIIENLKKL
;
A
#
# COMPACT_ATOMS: atom_id res chain seq x y z
N VAL A 1 2.20 32.69 11.04
CA VAL A 1 1.39 32.27 9.88
C VAL A 1 1.32 30.76 9.96
N ASN A 2 0.22 30.21 10.49
CA ASN A 2 -0.02 28.77 10.46
C ASN A 2 -0.35 28.40 9.00
N ASN A 3 0.62 27.87 8.27
CA ASN A 3 0.36 27.19 7.02
C ASN A 3 -0.35 25.88 7.36
N HIS A 4 -1.69 25.90 7.38
CA HIS A 4 -2.47 24.67 7.47
C HIS A 4 -2.20 23.87 6.20
N PHE A 5 -1.59 22.70 6.36
CA PHE A 5 -1.45 21.74 5.29
C PHE A 5 -2.86 21.31 4.86
N GLN A 6 -3.16 21.41 3.56
CA GLN A 6 -4.46 21.08 3.00
C GLN A 6 -4.27 20.20 1.77
N LEU A 7 -5.04 19.12 1.68
CA LEU A 7 -5.20 18.38 0.43
C LEU A 7 -6.14 19.15 -0.48
N SER A 8 -5.88 19.13 -1.77
CA SER A 8 -6.66 19.87 -2.75
C SER A 8 -6.85 19.08 -4.03
N ASN A 9 -8.10 18.84 -4.37
CA ASN A 9 -8.52 18.18 -5.62
C ASN A 9 -7.80 16.85 -5.90
N ILE A 10 -7.70 16.00 -4.88
CA ILE A 10 -7.14 14.65 -5.01
C ILE A 10 -8.20 13.75 -5.66
N ARG A 11 -7.85 13.16 -6.81
CA ARG A 11 -8.69 12.19 -7.50
C ARG A 11 -7.87 10.97 -7.89
N ILE A 12 -8.22 9.81 -7.33
CA ILE A 12 -7.57 8.52 -7.56
C ILE A 12 -8.64 7.53 -8.01
N ASN A 13 -8.37 6.84 -9.10
CA ASN A 13 -9.22 5.74 -9.60
C ASN A 13 -8.35 4.51 -9.78
N VAL A 14 -8.74 3.39 -9.16
CA VAL A 14 -7.99 2.13 -9.21
C VAL A 14 -8.98 1.01 -9.54
N LEU A 15 -8.67 0.24 -10.56
CA LEU A 15 -9.50 -0.91 -10.97
C LEU A 15 -9.14 -2.18 -10.18
N PRO A 16 -10.05 -3.18 -10.12
CA PRO A 16 -9.73 -4.48 -9.52
C PRO A 16 -8.44 -5.07 -10.11
N LYS A 17 -7.62 -5.69 -9.25
CA LYS A 17 -6.30 -6.24 -9.56
C LYS A 17 -5.24 -5.20 -9.93
N GLU A 18 -5.56 -3.93 -9.95
CA GLU A 18 -4.58 -2.87 -10.16
C GLU A 18 -3.97 -2.38 -8.85
N ILE A 19 -2.71 -1.97 -8.96
CA ILE A 19 -1.98 -1.27 -7.90
C ILE A 19 -1.73 0.15 -8.39
N PHE A 20 -2.30 1.13 -7.70
CA PHE A 20 -1.97 2.54 -7.87
C PHE A 20 -0.96 2.95 -6.81
N ALA A 21 0.19 3.44 -7.23
CA ALA A 21 1.21 3.94 -6.29
C ALA A 21 1.15 5.46 -6.13
N LEU A 22 0.98 5.94 -4.91
CA LEU A 22 1.06 7.35 -4.56
C LEU A 22 2.44 7.66 -3.96
N ILE A 23 3.21 8.50 -4.66
CA ILE A 23 4.58 8.83 -4.31
C ILE A 23 4.71 10.32 -4.00
N GLY A 24 5.62 10.66 -3.10
CA GLY A 24 5.94 12.06 -2.77
C GLY A 24 6.88 12.14 -1.58
N LYS A 25 7.43 13.33 -1.37
CA LYS A 25 8.32 13.61 -0.23
C LYS A 25 7.57 13.45 1.10
N SER A 26 8.32 13.27 2.19
CA SER A 26 7.74 13.32 3.54
C SER A 26 6.98 14.63 3.74
N GLY A 27 5.82 14.59 4.39
CA GLY A 27 4.96 15.75 4.60
C GLY A 27 4.14 16.19 3.36
N SER A 28 4.19 15.49 2.22
CA SER A 28 3.40 15.86 1.03
C SER A 28 1.91 15.52 1.11
N GLY A 29 1.48 14.73 2.11
CA GLY A 29 0.07 14.35 2.34
C GLY A 29 -0.27 12.91 2.03
N LYS A 30 0.69 12.05 1.71
CA LYS A 30 0.45 10.63 1.37
C LYS A 30 -0.31 9.86 2.44
N SER A 31 0.18 9.88 3.68
CA SER A 31 -0.49 9.17 4.79
C SER A 31 -1.85 9.79 5.16
N THR A 32 -2.06 11.08 4.86
CA THR A 32 -3.38 11.70 4.96
C THR A 32 -4.32 11.12 3.92
N VAL A 33 -3.87 10.98 2.66
CA VAL A 33 -4.64 10.31 1.60
C VAL A 33 -4.94 8.85 1.98
N ALA A 34 -3.97 8.11 2.56
CA ALA A 34 -4.23 6.75 3.07
C ALA A 34 -5.35 6.73 4.10
N LYS A 35 -5.27 7.62 5.10
CA LYS A 35 -6.28 7.71 6.18
C LYS A 35 -7.67 8.09 5.65
N LEU A 36 -7.72 9.01 4.68
CA LEU A 36 -8.96 9.37 3.98
C LEU A 36 -9.53 8.16 3.23
N ALA A 37 -8.68 7.44 2.50
CA ALA A 37 -9.09 6.26 1.74
C ALA A 37 -9.68 5.14 2.61
N VAL A 38 -9.32 5.07 3.88
CA VAL A 38 -9.85 4.06 4.83
C VAL A 38 -10.83 4.66 5.85
N GLY A 39 -11.30 5.88 5.64
CA GLY A 39 -12.29 6.53 6.52
C GLY A 39 -11.78 6.94 7.90
N LEU A 40 -10.46 6.96 8.13
CA LEU A 40 -9.86 7.40 9.39
C LEU A 40 -9.67 8.93 9.48
N SER A 41 -9.97 9.64 8.41
CA SER A 41 -9.93 11.10 8.34
C SER A 41 -10.96 11.57 7.32
N GLN A 42 -11.35 12.85 7.38
CA GLN A 42 -12.30 13.47 6.45
C GLN A 42 -11.67 14.71 5.82
N ASP A 43 -11.94 14.97 4.55
CA ASP A 43 -11.49 16.16 3.83
C ASP A 43 -12.45 16.41 2.64
N ASP A 44 -13.11 17.57 2.64
CA ASP A 44 -14.12 17.95 1.64
C ASP A 44 -13.52 18.22 0.23
N PHE A 45 -12.21 18.36 0.14
CA PHE A 45 -11.50 18.64 -1.12
C PHE A 45 -10.90 17.39 -1.80
N CYS A 46 -11.18 16.23 -1.24
CA CYS A 46 -10.61 14.96 -1.68
C CYS A 46 -11.71 14.02 -2.17
N SER A 47 -11.51 13.42 -3.34
CA SER A 47 -12.39 12.37 -3.86
C SER A 47 -11.55 11.16 -4.26
N ILE A 48 -11.80 10.03 -3.65
CA ILE A 48 -11.14 8.76 -3.95
C ILE A 48 -12.20 7.79 -4.45
N LYS A 49 -11.99 7.27 -5.67
CA LYS A 49 -12.84 6.23 -6.25
C LYS A 49 -12.06 4.93 -6.34
N ILE A 50 -12.61 3.90 -5.73
CA ILE A 50 -12.06 2.55 -5.78
C ILE A 50 -13.17 1.63 -6.30
N ASN A 51 -12.88 0.91 -7.37
CA ASN A 51 -13.85 0.03 -8.03
C ASN A 51 -15.16 0.76 -8.45
N GLY A 52 -15.04 2.04 -8.86
CA GLY A 52 -16.16 2.88 -9.26
C GLY A 52 -16.98 3.48 -8.10
N ILE A 53 -16.68 3.10 -6.87
CA ILE A 53 -17.34 3.62 -5.66
C ILE A 53 -16.58 4.86 -5.18
N GLU A 54 -17.28 5.97 -5.02
CA GLU A 54 -16.74 7.19 -4.43
C GLU A 54 -16.74 7.07 -2.90
N LEU A 55 -15.57 7.23 -2.27
CA LEU A 55 -15.40 7.00 -0.84
C LEU A 55 -15.73 8.20 0.04
N ASN A 56 -15.89 9.38 -0.56
CA ASN A 56 -16.04 10.65 0.18
C ASN A 56 -17.47 11.18 0.21
N ASP A 57 -18.47 10.38 -0.10
CA ASP A 57 -19.87 10.83 -0.01
C ASP A 57 -20.36 10.70 1.43
N HIS A 58 -19.91 11.66 2.28
CA HIS A 58 -20.14 11.66 3.73
C HIS A 58 -21.52 12.21 4.14
N ASN A 59 -22.30 12.76 3.21
CA ASN A 59 -23.46 13.56 3.56
C ASN A 59 -24.72 12.76 3.91
N GLU A 60 -24.76 11.45 3.74
CA GLU A 60 -25.99 10.69 3.93
C GLU A 60 -25.93 9.50 4.91
N ARG A 61 -24.78 9.15 5.50
CA ARG A 61 -24.67 7.93 6.34
C ARG A 61 -24.13 8.21 7.74
N LEU A 62 -24.99 7.96 8.75
CA LEU A 62 -24.64 8.02 10.19
C LEU A 62 -23.55 7.02 10.62
N ILE A 63 -23.27 6.02 9.79
CA ILE A 63 -22.17 5.05 9.99
C ILE A 63 -21.46 4.90 8.64
N PRO A 64 -20.19 5.28 8.51
CA PRO A 64 -19.46 5.10 7.28
C PRO A 64 -19.31 3.60 6.97
N GLU A 65 -19.86 3.14 5.85
CA GLU A 65 -19.61 1.78 5.34
C GLU A 65 -18.17 1.59 4.79
N PHE A 66 -17.21 2.36 5.29
CA PHE A 66 -15.80 2.28 4.90
C PHE A 66 -15.10 0.99 5.34
N PHE A 67 -15.83 0.09 6.01
CA PHE A 67 -15.28 -1.03 6.74
C PHE A 67 -14.86 -2.21 5.88
N LYS A 68 -14.92 -2.07 4.56
CA LYS A 68 -14.40 -3.09 3.64
C LYS A 68 -13.01 -2.74 3.09
N ALA A 69 -12.31 -1.83 3.74
CA ALA A 69 -10.92 -1.49 3.44
C ALA A 69 -9.97 -2.35 4.25
N GLY A 70 -9.06 -3.07 3.59
CA GLY A 70 -7.87 -3.57 4.25
C GLY A 70 -6.85 -2.44 4.42
N TYR A 71 -6.30 -2.25 5.61
CA TYR A 71 -5.32 -1.21 5.86
C TYR A 71 -4.07 -1.72 6.56
N LEU A 72 -2.92 -1.50 5.93
CA LEU A 72 -1.61 -1.67 6.54
C LEU A 72 -1.04 -0.30 6.87
N PRO A 73 -1.03 0.15 8.14
CA PRO A 73 -0.43 1.42 8.53
C PRO A 73 1.09 1.35 8.55
N GLN A 74 1.75 2.50 8.39
CA GLN A 74 3.21 2.61 8.50
C GLN A 74 3.74 2.09 9.85
N ASN A 75 3.04 2.40 10.94
CA ASN A 75 3.38 1.90 12.28
C ASN A 75 2.44 0.76 12.65
N LEU A 76 2.98 -0.44 12.74
CA LEU A 76 2.23 -1.64 13.10
C LEU A 76 2.06 -1.76 14.60
N HIS A 77 0.83 -1.93 15.05
CA HIS A 77 0.48 -2.23 16.44
C HIS A 77 -0.02 -3.68 16.55
N LEU A 78 0.91 -4.63 16.54
CA LEU A 78 0.60 -6.05 16.74
C LEU A 78 0.57 -6.36 18.24
N LYS A 79 -0.36 -7.24 18.66
CA LYS A 79 -0.44 -7.68 20.07
C LYS A 79 0.82 -8.49 20.45
N PRO A 80 1.59 -8.04 21.45
CA PRO A 80 2.94 -8.57 21.68
C PRO A 80 3.01 -9.96 22.31
N PHE A 81 1.96 -10.40 23.01
CA PHE A 81 2.00 -11.59 23.86
C PHE A 81 1.53 -12.88 23.21
N HIS A 82 1.23 -12.85 21.92
CA HIS A 82 0.76 -14.02 21.20
C HIS A 82 1.86 -14.64 20.35
N THR A 83 1.80 -15.94 20.12
CA THR A 83 2.54 -16.58 19.03
C THR A 83 1.93 -16.18 17.68
N VAL A 84 2.68 -16.39 16.58
CA VAL A 84 2.16 -16.18 15.22
C VAL A 84 0.88 -17.03 15.00
N LEU A 85 0.87 -18.29 15.47
CA LEU A 85 -0.31 -19.16 15.34
C LEU A 85 -1.52 -18.63 16.11
N ASP A 86 -1.31 -18.16 17.36
CA ASP A 86 -2.39 -17.55 18.14
C ASP A 86 -2.94 -16.31 17.46
N PHE A 87 -2.05 -15.45 16.94
CA PHE A 87 -2.44 -14.27 16.18
C PHE A 87 -3.30 -14.63 14.97
N LEU A 88 -2.88 -15.63 14.17
CA LEU A 88 -3.64 -16.10 13.02
C LEU A 88 -5.02 -16.65 13.42
N ASN A 89 -5.09 -17.44 14.48
CA ASN A 89 -6.36 -17.94 14.99
C ASN A 89 -7.31 -16.82 15.41
N ILE A 90 -6.78 -15.74 16.01
CA ILE A 90 -7.58 -14.57 16.40
C ILE A 90 -8.13 -13.83 15.20
N ILE A 91 -7.28 -13.50 14.22
CA ILE A 91 -7.71 -12.67 13.09
C ILE A 91 -8.65 -13.42 12.13
N PHE A 92 -8.51 -14.73 12.00
CA PHE A 92 -9.37 -15.55 11.14
C PHE A 92 -10.54 -16.23 11.85
N GLN A 93 -10.77 -15.98 13.16
CA GLN A 93 -11.82 -16.63 13.94
C GLN A 93 -13.24 -16.46 13.36
N LYS A 94 -13.50 -15.36 12.66
CA LYS A 94 -14.81 -15.07 12.02
C LYS A 94 -14.92 -15.63 10.60
N SER A 95 -13.89 -16.23 10.05
CA SER A 95 -13.93 -16.85 8.73
C SER A 95 -14.86 -18.05 8.71
N ILE A 96 -15.48 -18.32 7.55
CA ILE A 96 -16.30 -19.55 7.35
C ILE A 96 -15.46 -20.82 7.50
N SER A 97 -14.16 -20.77 7.17
CA SER A 97 -13.23 -21.89 7.24
C SER A 97 -11.87 -21.46 7.78
N PRO A 98 -11.76 -21.12 9.09
CA PRO A 98 -10.56 -20.50 9.65
C PRO A 98 -9.28 -21.30 9.37
N GLN A 99 -9.30 -22.61 9.65
CA GLN A 99 -8.13 -23.47 9.47
C GLN A 99 -7.68 -23.58 8.01
N LYS A 100 -8.62 -23.58 7.07
CA LYS A 100 -8.32 -23.63 5.63
C LYS A 100 -7.63 -22.32 5.20
N GLU A 101 -8.12 -21.18 5.65
CA GLU A 101 -7.51 -19.87 5.37
C GLU A 101 -6.15 -19.74 6.03
N ILE A 102 -6.01 -20.07 7.29
CA ILE A 102 -4.73 -20.07 8.01
C ILE A 102 -3.70 -20.91 7.23
N ASN A 103 -4.04 -22.16 6.90
CA ASN A 103 -3.13 -23.04 6.16
C ASN A 103 -2.74 -22.48 4.78
N ARG A 104 -3.67 -21.81 4.09
CA ARG A 104 -3.41 -21.14 2.80
C ARG A 104 -2.44 -19.98 2.98
N TYR A 105 -2.73 -19.06 3.90
CA TYR A 105 -1.90 -17.88 4.09
C TYR A 105 -0.56 -18.18 4.73
N VAL A 106 -0.47 -19.19 5.59
CA VAL A 106 0.82 -19.69 6.11
C VAL A 106 1.76 -20.11 4.97
N LYS A 107 1.21 -20.71 3.90
CA LYS A 107 2.00 -21.09 2.71
C LYS A 107 2.40 -19.86 1.88
N ILE A 108 1.46 -18.98 1.56
CA ILE A 108 1.70 -17.77 0.74
C ILE A 108 2.73 -16.85 1.40
N PHE A 109 2.64 -16.67 2.71
CA PHE A 109 3.51 -15.78 3.47
C PHE A 109 4.78 -16.44 4.02
N HIS A 110 4.99 -17.74 3.75
CA HIS A 110 6.14 -18.53 4.21
C HIS A 110 6.34 -18.49 5.73
N LEU A 111 5.24 -18.65 6.53
CA LEU A 111 5.25 -18.54 7.99
C LEU A 111 5.49 -19.86 8.72
N GLN A 112 5.67 -20.98 8.01
CA GLN A 112 5.71 -22.33 8.60
C GLN A 112 6.71 -22.46 9.75
N LYS A 113 7.89 -21.82 9.60
CA LYS A 113 9.01 -21.94 10.55
C LYS A 113 8.82 -21.10 11.82
N ILE A 114 7.91 -20.12 11.79
CA ILE A 114 7.76 -19.12 12.86
C ILE A 114 6.40 -19.18 13.58
N LEU A 115 5.58 -20.18 13.30
CA LEU A 115 4.24 -20.29 13.89
C LEU A 115 4.23 -20.24 15.42
N ASN A 116 5.25 -20.84 16.05
CA ASN A 116 5.39 -20.87 17.52
C ASN A 116 6.23 -19.70 18.07
N THR A 117 6.72 -18.80 17.20
CA THR A 117 7.49 -17.63 17.62
C THR A 117 6.55 -16.55 18.16
N GLN A 118 6.94 -15.91 19.27
CA GLN A 118 6.18 -14.76 19.78
C GLN A 118 6.30 -13.56 18.83
N VAL A 119 5.21 -12.81 18.68
CA VAL A 119 5.16 -11.63 17.79
C VAL A 119 6.22 -10.58 18.13
N THR A 120 6.60 -10.47 19.41
CA THR A 120 7.67 -9.57 19.86
C THR A 120 9.04 -9.89 19.27
N HIS A 121 9.32 -11.17 19.03
CA HIS A 121 10.61 -11.66 18.55
C HIS A 121 10.73 -11.70 17.01
N LEU A 122 9.69 -11.27 16.31
CA LEU A 122 9.68 -11.23 14.85
C LEU A 122 10.55 -10.10 14.31
N SER A 123 11.19 -10.35 13.16
CA SER A 123 11.82 -9.33 12.34
C SER A 123 10.82 -8.29 11.82
N GLY A 124 11.30 -7.15 11.31
CA GLY A 124 10.45 -6.14 10.68
C GLY A 124 9.63 -6.71 9.52
N GLY A 125 10.25 -7.51 8.66
CA GLY A 125 9.58 -8.14 7.53
C GLY A 125 8.50 -9.14 7.94
N GLU A 126 8.76 -9.97 8.95
CA GLU A 126 7.76 -10.91 9.48
C GLU A 126 6.59 -10.17 10.13
N LYS A 127 6.83 -9.06 10.83
CA LYS A 127 5.76 -8.18 11.34
C LYS A 127 4.94 -7.58 10.23
N GLN A 128 5.58 -7.13 9.12
CA GLN A 128 4.86 -6.63 7.94
C GLN A 128 3.95 -7.70 7.33
N LYS A 129 4.43 -8.95 7.21
CA LYS A 129 3.61 -10.09 6.76
C LYS A 129 2.36 -10.27 7.62
N LEU A 130 2.50 -10.24 8.95
CA LEU A 130 1.35 -10.32 9.86
C LEU A 130 0.44 -9.09 9.74
N GLY A 131 0.98 -7.91 9.50
CA GLY A 131 0.22 -6.69 9.27
C GLY A 131 -0.71 -6.79 8.06
N ILE A 132 -0.20 -7.32 6.93
CA ILE A 132 -1.06 -7.58 5.75
C ILE A 132 -2.11 -8.64 6.08
N LEU A 133 -1.74 -9.74 6.73
CA LEU A 133 -2.70 -10.78 7.11
C LEU A 133 -3.84 -10.22 7.96
N ASN A 134 -3.53 -9.34 8.90
CA ASN A 134 -4.56 -8.64 9.68
C ASN A 134 -5.44 -7.76 8.79
N ALA A 135 -4.86 -7.02 7.85
CA ALA A 135 -5.59 -6.15 6.94
C ALA A 135 -6.56 -6.90 6.00
N ILE A 136 -6.25 -8.17 5.68
CA ILE A 136 -7.06 -8.99 4.75
C ILE A 136 -7.86 -10.10 5.42
N SER A 137 -7.85 -10.19 6.76
CA SER A 137 -8.49 -11.27 7.53
C SER A 137 -10.02 -11.26 7.45
N GLU A 138 -10.60 -10.08 7.24
CA GLU A 138 -12.03 -9.92 6.95
C GLU A 138 -12.27 -9.71 5.44
N PRO A 139 -13.50 -9.87 4.96
CA PRO A 139 -13.85 -9.54 3.57
C PRO A 139 -13.58 -8.06 3.30
N ILE A 140 -12.70 -7.77 2.33
CA ILE A 140 -12.34 -6.42 1.92
C ILE A 140 -12.64 -6.20 0.44
N GLU A 141 -12.97 -4.96 0.07
CA GLU A 141 -13.21 -4.55 -1.31
C GLU A 141 -11.98 -3.86 -1.94
N TYR A 142 -11.08 -3.35 -1.12
CA TYR A 142 -9.82 -2.74 -1.54
C TYR A 142 -8.78 -2.80 -0.43
N LEU A 143 -7.51 -2.63 -0.83
CA LEU A 143 -6.36 -2.66 0.09
C LEU A 143 -5.60 -1.35 0.04
N VAL A 144 -5.25 -0.80 1.20
CA VAL A 144 -4.40 0.39 1.32
C VAL A 144 -3.15 0.02 2.12
N LEU A 145 -1.98 0.26 1.53
CA LEU A 145 -0.67 -0.05 2.11
C LEU A 145 0.11 1.25 2.30
N ASP A 146 0.37 1.66 3.54
CA ASP A 146 1.13 2.86 3.87
C ASP A 146 2.57 2.49 4.23
N GLU A 147 3.52 2.79 3.31
CA GLU A 147 4.95 2.53 3.44
C GLU A 147 5.31 1.05 3.76
N PRO A 148 4.76 0.06 3.03
CA PRO A 148 4.89 -1.36 3.39
C PRO A 148 6.31 -1.91 3.29
N PHE A 149 7.22 -1.21 2.61
CA PHE A 149 8.60 -1.65 2.35
C PHE A 149 9.65 -0.96 3.23
N SER A 150 9.27 -0.03 4.09
CA SER A 150 10.19 0.87 4.82
C SER A 150 11.17 0.16 5.75
N GLN A 151 10.85 -1.07 6.20
CA GLN A 151 11.67 -1.85 7.15
C GLN A 151 12.28 -3.10 6.53
N LEU A 152 12.24 -3.23 5.20
CA LEU A 152 12.66 -4.42 4.47
C LEU A 152 13.98 -4.17 3.73
N ASP A 153 14.85 -5.17 3.70
CA ASP A 153 15.99 -5.21 2.79
C ASP A 153 15.56 -5.52 1.34
N THR A 154 16.50 -5.47 0.42
CA THR A 154 16.21 -5.63 -1.02
C THR A 154 15.58 -6.99 -1.37
N GLU A 155 16.02 -8.07 -0.75
CA GLU A 155 15.51 -9.42 -1.00
C GLU A 155 14.09 -9.56 -0.41
N GLN A 156 13.91 -9.12 0.82
CA GLN A 156 12.61 -9.08 1.49
C GLN A 156 11.59 -8.22 0.73
N LYS A 157 12.00 -7.07 0.16
CA LYS A 157 11.13 -6.23 -0.67
C LYS A 157 10.61 -6.97 -1.90
N LEU A 158 11.46 -7.75 -2.57
CA LEU A 158 11.05 -8.54 -3.73
C LEU A 158 10.06 -9.63 -3.35
N GLU A 159 10.36 -10.41 -2.30
CA GLU A 159 9.44 -11.43 -1.79
C GLU A 159 8.08 -10.82 -1.40
N PHE A 160 8.11 -9.73 -0.65
CA PHE A 160 6.91 -9.06 -0.17
C PHE A 160 6.07 -8.47 -1.31
N ALA A 161 6.72 -7.94 -2.35
CA ALA A 161 6.07 -7.48 -3.56
C ALA A 161 5.30 -8.58 -4.29
N LEU A 162 5.88 -9.79 -4.38
CA LEU A 162 5.23 -10.96 -4.98
C LEU A 162 4.01 -11.39 -4.16
N ILE A 163 4.14 -11.41 -2.83
CA ILE A 163 3.03 -11.71 -1.91
C ILE A 163 1.88 -10.70 -2.10
N ILE A 164 2.17 -9.41 -2.18
CA ILE A 164 1.15 -8.37 -2.41
C ILE A 164 0.42 -8.62 -3.73
N LYS A 165 1.15 -8.90 -4.83
CA LYS A 165 0.53 -9.22 -6.13
C LYS A 165 -0.37 -10.44 -6.04
N GLU A 166 0.11 -11.52 -5.42
CA GLU A 166 -0.68 -12.74 -5.26
C GLU A 166 -1.98 -12.49 -4.47
N ILE A 167 -1.93 -11.71 -3.39
CA ILE A 167 -3.12 -11.35 -2.60
C ILE A 167 -4.12 -10.54 -3.41
N ILE A 168 -3.65 -9.54 -4.16
CA ILE A 168 -4.50 -8.67 -5.00
C ILE A 168 -5.19 -9.49 -6.09
N GLU A 169 -4.45 -10.36 -6.77
CA GLU A 169 -5.01 -11.29 -7.75
C GLU A 169 -6.02 -12.26 -7.13
N LEU A 170 -5.66 -12.86 -6.00
CA LEU A 170 -6.46 -13.83 -5.30
C LEU A 170 -7.81 -13.28 -4.82
N LYS A 171 -7.79 -12.07 -4.29
CA LYS A 171 -8.99 -11.38 -3.77
C LYS A 171 -9.72 -10.58 -4.84
N ASN A 172 -9.14 -10.40 -6.02
CA ASN A 172 -9.68 -9.58 -7.12
C ASN A 172 -10.03 -8.15 -6.67
N ILE A 173 -9.13 -7.50 -5.94
CA ILE A 173 -9.33 -6.18 -5.35
C ILE A 173 -8.33 -5.16 -5.89
N PRO A 174 -8.68 -3.85 -5.92
CA PRO A 174 -7.73 -2.77 -6.16
C PRO A 174 -6.84 -2.51 -4.93
N CYS A 175 -5.65 -1.92 -5.17
CA CYS A 175 -4.71 -1.55 -4.12
C CYS A 175 -4.18 -0.14 -4.29
N LEU A 176 -4.26 0.66 -3.23
CA LEU A 176 -3.55 1.92 -3.09
C LEU A 176 -2.27 1.68 -2.29
N LEU A 177 -1.13 1.85 -2.94
CA LEU A 177 0.20 1.73 -2.35
C LEU A 177 0.80 3.10 -2.13
N ILE A 178 1.19 3.42 -0.91
CA ILE A 178 1.89 4.65 -0.58
C ILE A 178 3.35 4.34 -0.32
N SER A 179 4.24 5.10 -0.98
CA SER A 179 5.68 5.01 -0.76
C SER A 179 6.35 6.35 -0.99
N HIS A 180 7.51 6.53 -0.39
CA HIS A 180 8.43 7.62 -0.71
C HIS A 180 9.55 7.16 -1.65
N ASP A 181 9.68 5.85 -1.87
CA ASP A 181 10.69 5.23 -2.75
C ASP A 181 10.05 4.80 -4.07
N LEU A 182 10.46 5.45 -5.14
CA LEU A 182 9.96 5.16 -6.48
C LEU A 182 10.45 3.78 -6.97
N SER A 183 11.62 3.31 -6.52
CA SER A 183 12.17 2.01 -6.91
C SER A 183 11.30 0.84 -6.43
N ASP A 184 10.68 0.99 -5.25
CA ASP A 184 9.81 -0.03 -4.66
C ASP A 184 8.50 -0.18 -5.46
N VAL A 185 8.04 0.91 -6.09
CA VAL A 185 6.74 0.95 -6.77
C VAL A 185 6.79 0.65 -8.26
N LEU A 186 7.91 0.96 -8.95
CA LEU A 186 8.04 0.75 -10.39
C LEU A 186 7.83 -0.71 -10.82
N LYS A 187 8.16 -1.66 -9.93
CA LYS A 187 8.02 -3.10 -10.20
C LYS A 187 6.63 -3.65 -9.91
N LEU A 188 5.84 -2.90 -9.15
CA LEU A 188 4.54 -3.35 -8.62
C LEU A 188 3.36 -2.64 -9.26
N SER A 189 3.48 -1.32 -9.46
CA SER A 189 2.34 -0.48 -9.79
C SER A 189 1.99 -0.51 -11.27
N HIS A 190 0.70 -0.46 -11.56
CA HIS A 190 0.14 -0.29 -12.90
C HIS A 190 0.05 1.20 -13.25
N SER A 191 -0.17 2.03 -12.25
CA SER A 191 -0.24 3.48 -12.40
C SER A 191 0.37 4.19 -11.20
N ILE A 192 0.82 5.44 -11.41
CA ILE A 192 1.58 6.22 -10.44
C ILE A 192 0.97 7.61 -10.32
N GLY A 193 0.76 8.05 -9.09
CA GLY A 193 0.46 9.42 -8.72
C GLY A 193 1.64 10.07 -8.00
N ILE A 194 2.03 11.28 -8.38
CA ILE A 194 3.00 12.05 -7.61
C ILE A 194 2.28 13.17 -6.88
N ILE A 195 2.37 13.16 -5.55
CA ILE A 195 1.78 14.18 -4.70
C ILE A 195 2.88 15.13 -4.17
N ASN A 196 2.61 16.43 -4.27
CA ASN A 196 3.45 17.47 -3.71
C ASN A 196 2.57 18.55 -3.08
N GLN A 197 2.87 18.92 -1.83
CA GLN A 197 2.12 19.94 -1.08
C GLN A 197 0.61 19.78 -1.16
N GLY A 198 0.12 18.55 -0.95
CA GLY A 198 -1.32 18.26 -0.94
C GLY A 198 -1.99 18.19 -2.32
N LYS A 199 -1.25 18.24 -3.43
CA LYS A 199 -1.79 18.19 -4.79
C LYS A 199 -1.14 17.08 -5.59
N ILE A 200 -1.93 16.37 -6.40
CA ILE A 200 -1.38 15.43 -7.40
C ILE A 200 -0.85 16.24 -8.58
N ILE A 201 0.47 16.21 -8.79
CA ILE A 201 1.17 16.92 -9.87
C ILE A 201 1.41 16.03 -11.09
N LEU A 202 1.30 14.72 -10.94
CA LEU A 202 1.32 13.73 -12.02
C LEU A 202 0.40 12.57 -11.65
N ASN A 203 -0.37 12.09 -12.62
CA ASN A 203 -1.19 10.89 -12.52
C ASN A 203 -1.18 10.15 -13.85
N GLY A 204 -0.74 8.89 -13.85
CA GLY A 204 -0.69 8.07 -15.04
C GLY A 204 0.25 6.87 -14.90
N ASP A 205 0.61 6.31 -16.04
CA ASP A 205 1.54 5.21 -16.16
C ASP A 205 3.02 5.64 -16.06
N ILE A 206 3.92 4.65 -16.09
CA ILE A 206 5.36 4.87 -16.08
C ILE A 206 5.80 5.73 -17.26
N GLN A 207 5.16 5.62 -18.43
CA GLN A 207 5.51 6.42 -19.61
C GLN A 207 5.27 7.91 -19.39
N LYS A 208 4.18 8.27 -18.69
CA LYS A 208 3.92 9.67 -18.30
C LYS A 208 4.98 10.18 -17.31
N LEU A 209 5.44 9.33 -16.38
CA LEU A 209 6.53 9.67 -15.47
C LEU A 209 7.82 9.99 -16.25
N ILE A 210 8.18 9.12 -17.20
CA ILE A 210 9.41 9.27 -17.99
C ILE A 210 9.37 10.53 -18.87
N LYS A 211 8.23 10.83 -19.47
CA LYS A 211 8.03 11.96 -20.39
C LYS A 211 7.73 13.30 -19.70
N SER A 212 7.52 13.29 -18.37
CA SER A 212 7.16 14.49 -17.63
C SER A 212 8.24 15.57 -17.71
N GLN A 213 7.81 16.80 -17.96
CA GLN A 213 8.64 18.02 -17.93
C GLN A 213 8.51 18.79 -16.61
N ASN A 214 7.72 18.28 -15.67
CA ASN A 214 7.60 18.89 -14.34
C ASN A 214 8.91 18.73 -13.57
N GLU A 215 9.49 19.82 -13.09
CA GLU A 215 10.78 19.86 -12.41
C GLU A 215 10.85 18.92 -11.18
N ILE A 216 9.78 18.86 -10.41
CA ILE A 216 9.71 17.99 -9.22
C ILE A 216 9.73 16.51 -9.63
N VAL A 217 9.03 16.18 -10.72
CA VAL A 217 9.00 14.80 -11.27
C VAL A 217 10.37 14.45 -11.85
N ILE A 218 11.01 15.39 -12.55
CA ILE A 218 12.39 15.23 -13.09
C ILE A 218 13.36 14.97 -11.93
N ASN A 219 13.29 15.74 -10.86
CA ASN A 219 14.16 15.58 -9.70
C ASN A 219 13.95 14.23 -9.00
N LEU A 220 12.70 13.78 -8.83
CA LEU A 220 12.39 12.44 -8.31
C LEU A 220 12.93 11.33 -9.23
N ARG A 221 12.74 11.48 -10.53
CA ARG A 221 13.27 10.55 -11.54
C ARG A 221 14.80 10.51 -11.53
N ASN A 222 15.46 11.65 -11.50
CA ASN A 222 16.93 11.74 -11.49
C ASN A 222 17.53 11.16 -10.20
N ALA A 223 16.90 11.35 -9.06
CA ALA A 223 17.32 10.71 -7.81
C ALA A 223 17.35 9.18 -7.92
N LEU A 224 16.41 8.59 -8.66
CA LEU A 224 16.44 7.16 -8.98
C LEU A 224 17.60 6.76 -9.89
N PHE A 225 17.83 7.53 -10.94
CA PHE A 225 18.85 7.19 -11.93
C PHE A 225 20.26 7.36 -11.36
N HIS A 226 20.52 8.35 -10.51
CA HIS A 226 21.80 8.48 -9.82
C HIS A 226 22.09 7.37 -8.81
N TRP A 227 21.06 6.74 -8.28
CA TRP A 227 21.22 5.58 -7.37
C TRP A 227 21.49 4.28 -8.16
N HIS A 228 21.16 4.25 -9.45
CA HIS A 228 21.22 3.07 -10.33
C HIS A 228 22.33 3.11 -11.39
N ASP A 229 23.23 4.05 -11.37
CA ASP A 229 24.40 4.03 -12.27
C ASP A 229 25.31 2.77 -12.12
N SER A 230 25.07 1.99 -11.05
CA SER A 230 25.65 0.66 -10.86
C SER A 230 24.78 -0.50 -11.41
N ASN A 231 23.56 -0.24 -11.90
CA ASN A 231 22.64 -1.27 -12.38
C ASN A 231 21.94 -0.88 -13.70
N HIS A 232 22.68 -0.96 -14.81
CA HIS A 232 22.21 -0.73 -16.19
C HIS A 232 20.96 -1.54 -16.61
N ILE A 233 20.64 -2.62 -15.90
CA ILE A 233 19.63 -3.61 -16.29
C ILE A 233 18.18 -3.07 -16.16
N ILE A 234 17.91 -2.15 -15.22
CA ILE A 234 16.53 -1.65 -14.99
C ILE A 234 16.14 -0.65 -16.08
N ILE A 235 17.07 0.17 -16.56
CA ILE A 235 16.83 1.20 -17.60
C ILE A 235 16.58 0.55 -18.97
N GLU A 236 17.25 -0.53 -19.31
CA GLU A 236 17.00 -1.25 -20.55
C GLU A 236 15.65 -1.95 -20.58
N ASN A 237 15.21 -2.50 -19.46
CA ASN A 237 13.89 -3.12 -19.37
C ASN A 237 12.74 -2.09 -19.39
N LEU A 238 12.96 -0.87 -18.90
CA LEU A 238 11.99 0.22 -18.99
C LEU A 238 11.93 0.87 -20.39
N LYS A 239 13.00 0.72 -21.20
CA LYS A 239 13.01 1.19 -22.59
C LYS A 239 12.39 0.20 -23.57
N LYS A 240 12.19 -1.05 -23.15
CA LYS A 240 11.59 -2.13 -23.97
C LYS A 240 10.09 -2.33 -23.71
N LEU A 241 9.50 -1.59 -22.75
CA LEU A 241 8.07 -1.47 -22.49
C LEU A 241 7.56 -0.17 -23.13
#